data_2c69e0e44323019107f7153d7abc40e4
#
_entry.id   2c69e0e44323019107f7153d7abc40e4
#
_cell.length_a   1.000
_cell.length_b   1.000
_cell.length_c   1.000
_cell.angle_alpha   90.00
_cell.angle_beta   90.00
_cell.angle_gamma   90.00
#
_symmetry.space_group_name_H-M   'P 1'
#
loop_
_entity.id
_entity.type
_entity.pdbx_description
1 polymer ?
#
loop_
_entity_poly.entity_id
_entity_poly.type
_entity_poly.pdbx_seq_one_letter_code
_entity_poly.pdbx_strand_id
1 'polypeptide(L)'
;MKKIVLSFIICHLSLVSAGAQKQWSLRECCNYAVEHNISIKEQENKCRQQELSLSTARNSRLPDLTGSVSQSFSFGRGLTSDNTYTNTNTSNTSFGLNTSIPLFTGFQIPNEIKLNQLNLEAATADLEKAKDDIRMQVAKAYVQILYDMEIADVANRQIEIDSAQVARLEAFVKNGKAAEAELSQQKATLAKSRLTATQAVNDYRLAILTLTQLLELPTPDGFAIERPSQEELDALANVGLLGPDQIYAEALGVKPQILSQQLKLKGAEHSIKIAKAGNYPTLSLGGGIGTNYYTTSGFESEKFGKQLENNFSQSLGLNLSIPIFNRFKTRNNIRNAKIDHETQQLRLEDVKKTLYKEIQQVYYNAQNAQSKEKSAYEALLSSKDAFQLMQAKYENGKATITEFNESKNNYLKSESDLVQARYENLYQHALIDFYRGRELDF
;
A
#
# COMPACT_ATOMS: atom_id res chain seq x y z
N MET A 1 76.39 6.36 13.68
CA MET A 1 75.38 5.30 13.72
C MET A 1 74.12 5.86 13.04
N LYS A 2 73.97 5.58 11.74
CA LYS A 2 72.87 6.07 10.90
C LYS A 2 71.78 4.99 10.92
N LYS A 3 70.56 5.36 11.42
CA LYS A 3 69.35 4.52 11.32
C LYS A 3 68.71 4.78 9.96
N ILE A 4 68.66 3.78 9.13
CA ILE A 4 67.95 3.76 7.85
C ILE A 4 66.49 3.48 8.19
N VAL A 5 65.62 4.44 7.89
CA VAL A 5 64.14 4.28 7.96
C VAL A 5 63.70 3.76 6.61
N LEU A 6 63.30 2.51 6.56
CA LEU A 6 62.70 1.86 5.38
C LEU A 6 61.21 2.23 5.31
N SER A 7 60.85 3.10 4.42
CA SER A 7 59.44 3.53 4.16
C SER A 7 58.75 2.45 3.32
N PHE A 8 57.86 1.68 3.92
CA PHE A 8 56.99 0.74 3.21
C PHE A 8 55.81 1.51 2.61
N ILE A 9 55.86 1.79 1.32
CA ILE A 9 54.73 2.29 0.56
C ILE A 9 53.82 1.09 0.30
N ILE A 10 52.77 0.94 1.12
CA ILE A 10 51.65 0.01 0.84
C ILE A 10 50.81 0.65 -0.23
N CYS A 11 51.00 0.17 -1.45
CA CYS A 11 50.14 0.46 -2.58
C CYS A 11 48.81 -0.26 -2.37
N HIS A 12 47.79 0.43 -1.84
CA HIS A 12 46.43 -0.08 -1.86
C HIS A 12 45.95 -0.14 -3.32
N LEU A 13 46.14 -1.30 -3.95
CA LEU A 13 45.32 -1.67 -5.09
C LEU A 13 43.89 -1.82 -4.59
N SER A 14 43.11 -0.77 -4.72
CA SER A 14 41.65 -0.88 -4.73
C SER A 14 41.30 -1.74 -5.94
N LEU A 15 41.08 -3.01 -5.70
CA LEU A 15 40.33 -3.90 -6.57
C LEU A 15 38.94 -3.27 -6.67
N VAL A 16 38.72 -2.44 -7.69
CA VAL A 16 37.38 -2.17 -8.20
C VAL A 16 36.93 -3.52 -8.74
N SER A 17 36.29 -4.33 -7.88
CA SER A 17 35.46 -5.43 -8.33
C SER A 17 34.44 -4.75 -9.26
N ALA A 18 34.56 -4.98 -10.56
CA ALA A 18 33.45 -4.83 -11.48
C ALA A 18 32.39 -5.82 -11.00
N GLY A 19 31.62 -5.39 -10.00
CA GLY A 19 30.48 -6.13 -9.52
C GLY A 19 29.59 -6.32 -10.73
N ALA A 20 29.34 -7.55 -11.14
CA ALA A 20 28.28 -7.85 -12.08
C ALA A 20 27.05 -7.11 -11.55
N GLN A 21 26.49 -6.22 -12.38
CA GLN A 21 25.33 -5.41 -12.03
C GLN A 21 24.24 -6.39 -11.57
N LYS A 22 23.84 -6.31 -10.31
CA LYS A 22 22.83 -7.22 -9.75
C LYS A 22 21.56 -7.04 -10.57
N GLN A 23 21.14 -8.09 -11.24
CA GLN A 23 19.84 -8.14 -11.88
C GLN A 23 18.79 -8.55 -10.84
N TRP A 24 17.69 -7.84 -10.80
CA TRP A 24 16.60 -8.07 -9.86
C TRP A 24 15.52 -8.93 -10.51
N SER A 25 15.19 -10.07 -9.88
CA SER A 25 14.01 -10.84 -10.26
C SER A 25 12.72 -10.16 -9.78
N LEU A 26 11.58 -10.54 -10.36
CA LEU A 26 10.27 -10.02 -9.91
C LEU A 26 10.04 -10.30 -8.42
N ARG A 27 10.36 -11.53 -7.97
CA ARG A 27 10.24 -11.94 -6.58
C ARG A 27 11.08 -11.08 -5.64
N GLU A 28 12.33 -10.78 -6.00
CA GLU A 28 13.19 -9.90 -5.21
C GLU A 28 12.62 -8.48 -5.13
N CYS A 29 12.12 -7.93 -6.26
CA CYS A 29 11.47 -6.63 -6.30
C CYS A 29 10.23 -6.59 -5.38
N CYS A 30 9.36 -7.61 -5.46
CA CYS A 30 8.17 -7.70 -4.61
C CYS A 30 8.51 -7.76 -3.12
N ASN A 31 9.50 -8.58 -2.74
CA ASN A 31 9.91 -8.71 -1.35
C ASN A 31 10.52 -7.42 -0.82
N TYR A 32 11.41 -6.80 -1.60
CA TYR A 32 12.03 -5.54 -1.22
C TYR A 32 10.99 -4.40 -1.07
N ALA A 33 10.04 -4.29 -2.00
CA ALA A 33 8.95 -3.32 -1.91
C ALA A 33 8.11 -3.54 -0.64
N VAL A 34 7.76 -4.78 -0.31
CA VAL A 34 7.00 -5.10 0.91
C VAL A 34 7.72 -4.68 2.18
N GLU A 35 9.05 -4.74 2.21
CA GLU A 35 9.84 -4.35 3.39
C GLU A 35 10.06 -2.83 3.50
N HIS A 36 10.13 -2.12 2.38
CA HIS A 36 10.61 -0.73 2.35
C HIS A 36 9.54 0.30 2.01
N ASN A 37 8.46 -0.10 1.33
CA ASN A 37 7.45 0.84 0.81
C ASN A 37 6.75 1.62 1.93
N ILE A 38 6.65 2.94 1.75
CA ILE A 38 6.07 3.87 2.74
C ILE A 38 4.61 3.56 3.03
N SER A 39 3.81 3.19 2.01
CA SER A 39 2.39 2.88 2.20
C SER A 39 2.17 1.65 3.09
N ILE A 40 3.07 0.66 3.03
CA ILE A 40 3.04 -0.50 3.92
C ILE A 40 3.39 -0.09 5.35
N LYS A 41 4.43 0.73 5.53
CA LYS A 41 4.81 1.27 6.86
C LYS A 41 3.69 2.10 7.50
N GLU A 42 2.95 2.87 6.69
CA GLU A 42 1.75 3.58 7.16
C GLU A 42 0.67 2.60 7.66
N GLN A 43 0.47 1.50 6.95
CA GLN A 43 -0.52 0.49 7.35
C GLN A 43 -0.05 -0.30 8.59
N GLU A 44 1.25 -0.57 8.74
CA GLU A 44 1.83 -1.13 9.96
C GLU A 44 1.60 -0.20 11.16
N ASN A 45 1.76 1.10 10.99
CA ASN A 45 1.46 2.08 12.04
C ASN A 45 -0.02 2.06 12.44
N LYS A 46 -0.95 1.83 11.51
CA LYS A 46 -2.37 1.62 11.84
C LYS A 46 -2.58 0.35 12.65
N CYS A 47 -1.86 -0.74 12.36
CA CYS A 47 -1.91 -1.95 13.19
C CYS A 47 -1.43 -1.64 14.62
N ARG A 48 -0.31 -0.94 14.78
CA ARG A 48 0.20 -0.51 16.11
C ARG A 48 -0.80 0.38 16.86
N GLN A 49 -1.50 1.27 16.16
CA GLN A 49 -2.59 2.07 16.78
C GLN A 49 -3.73 1.19 17.28
N GLN A 50 -4.10 0.12 16.55
CA GLN A 50 -5.12 -0.83 17.01
C GLN A 50 -4.62 -1.69 18.17
N GLU A 51 -3.34 -2.04 18.25
CA GLU A 51 -2.74 -2.69 19.42
C GLU A 51 -2.86 -1.83 20.68
N LEU A 52 -2.57 -0.53 20.57
CA LEU A 52 -2.74 0.41 21.65
C LEU A 52 -4.20 0.58 22.06
N SER A 53 -5.12 0.60 21.09
CA SER A 53 -6.56 0.64 21.34
C SER A 53 -7.04 -0.60 22.10
N LEU A 54 -6.56 -1.79 21.72
CA LEU A 54 -6.83 -3.04 22.45
C LEU A 54 -6.23 -3.03 23.85
N SER A 55 -4.99 -2.51 24.01
CA SER A 55 -4.35 -2.35 25.32
C SER A 55 -5.18 -1.42 26.21
N THR A 56 -5.63 -0.27 25.70
CA THR A 56 -6.50 0.68 26.41
C THR A 56 -7.80 0.01 26.83
N ALA A 57 -8.45 -0.74 25.94
CA ALA A 57 -9.68 -1.47 26.27
C ALA A 57 -9.45 -2.54 27.34
N ARG A 58 -8.31 -3.24 27.34
CA ARG A 58 -7.96 -4.21 28.39
C ARG A 58 -7.70 -3.52 29.73
N ASN A 59 -7.04 -2.38 29.70
CA ASN A 59 -6.67 -1.62 30.91
C ASN A 59 -7.85 -0.85 31.52
N SER A 60 -8.95 -0.66 30.79
CA SER A 60 -10.17 -0.01 31.32
C SER A 60 -10.79 -0.75 32.51
N ARG A 61 -10.33 -1.96 32.84
CA ARG A 61 -10.69 -2.71 34.06
C ARG A 61 -9.86 -2.34 35.29
N LEU A 62 -8.75 -1.65 35.10
CA LEU A 62 -7.85 -1.28 36.18
C LEU A 62 -8.39 -0.02 36.92
N PRO A 63 -8.01 0.17 38.19
CA PRO A 63 -8.29 1.44 38.84
C PRO A 63 -7.55 2.60 38.19
N ASP A 64 -8.19 3.74 38.10
CA ASP A 64 -7.53 5.00 37.80
C ASP A 64 -6.99 5.64 39.09
N LEU A 65 -6.10 6.59 38.98
CA LEU A 65 -5.66 7.43 40.08
C LEU A 65 -5.54 8.87 39.59
N THR A 66 -6.33 9.77 40.21
CA THR A 66 -6.38 11.17 39.83
C THR A 66 -6.05 12.07 41.01
N GLY A 67 -5.04 12.92 40.84
CA GLY A 67 -4.73 13.99 41.79
C GLY A 67 -5.45 15.29 41.39
N SER A 68 -6.05 15.96 42.35
CA SER A 68 -6.71 17.24 42.13
C SER A 68 -6.30 18.28 43.18
N VAL A 69 -6.09 19.50 42.74
CA VAL A 69 -5.94 20.68 43.59
C VAL A 69 -6.94 21.70 43.09
N SER A 70 -7.77 22.20 43.97
CA SER A 70 -8.74 23.25 43.62
C SER A 70 -8.65 24.41 44.60
N GLN A 71 -8.78 25.63 44.06
CA GLN A 71 -8.88 26.86 44.83
C GLN A 71 -10.23 27.48 44.50
N SER A 72 -11.02 27.77 45.57
CA SER A 72 -12.29 28.47 45.44
C SER A 72 -12.36 29.68 46.35
N PHE A 73 -12.91 30.75 45.85
CA PHE A 73 -13.25 31.95 46.61
C PHE A 73 -14.76 32.10 46.56
N SER A 74 -15.35 32.36 47.76
CA SER A 74 -16.78 32.64 47.87
C SER A 74 -16.96 33.98 48.57
N PHE A 75 -17.80 34.84 47.99
CA PHE A 75 -18.08 36.18 48.45
C PHE A 75 -19.57 36.29 48.76
N GLY A 76 -19.91 36.84 49.93
CA GLY A 76 -21.31 37.05 50.26
C GLY A 76 -21.65 36.61 51.67
N ARG A 77 -22.94 36.33 51.93
CA ARG A 77 -23.45 35.96 53.25
C ARG A 77 -23.18 34.48 53.52
N GLY A 78 -22.39 34.18 54.52
CA GLY A 78 -22.02 32.82 54.93
C GLY A 78 -22.25 32.58 56.42
N LEU A 79 -22.26 31.31 56.82
CA LEU A 79 -22.32 30.89 58.21
C LEU A 79 -20.93 30.98 58.83
N THR A 80 -20.82 31.61 59.99
CA THR A 80 -19.57 31.71 60.80
C THR A 80 -19.47 30.54 61.76
N SER A 81 -18.30 30.39 62.41
CA SER A 81 -18.05 29.41 63.50
C SER A 81 -19.04 29.50 64.62
N ASP A 82 -19.58 30.70 64.88
CA ASP A 82 -20.53 30.99 65.99
C ASP A 82 -22.00 30.74 65.57
N ASN A 83 -22.22 30.03 64.45
CA ASN A 83 -23.55 29.72 63.91
C ASN A 83 -24.38 30.97 63.55
N THR A 84 -23.75 32.12 63.27
CA THR A 84 -24.40 33.34 62.84
C THR A 84 -24.14 33.61 61.37
N TYR A 85 -25.13 34.22 60.66
CA TYR A 85 -24.97 34.62 59.28
C TYR A 85 -24.44 36.04 59.14
N THR A 86 -23.27 36.21 58.59
CA THR A 86 -22.70 37.51 58.25
C THR A 86 -22.10 37.56 56.86
N ASN A 87 -21.82 38.75 56.36
CA ASN A 87 -21.11 38.88 55.09
C ASN A 87 -19.63 38.49 55.29
N THR A 88 -19.21 37.40 54.65
CA THR A 88 -17.86 36.88 54.79
C THR A 88 -17.30 36.51 53.40
N ASN A 89 -16.01 36.72 53.23
CA ASN A 89 -15.28 36.19 52.09
C ASN A 89 -14.51 34.95 52.56
N THR A 90 -14.66 33.86 51.87
CA THR A 90 -13.97 32.62 52.20
C THR A 90 -13.06 32.19 51.04
N SER A 91 -11.94 31.59 51.41
CA SER A 91 -10.98 30.99 50.50
C SER A 91 -10.77 29.54 50.93
N ASN A 92 -10.95 28.62 49.99
CA ASN A 92 -10.77 27.19 50.24
C ASN A 92 -9.84 26.59 49.19
N THR A 93 -8.74 26.02 49.65
CA THR A 93 -7.81 25.24 48.84
C THR A 93 -7.99 23.76 49.19
N SER A 94 -8.44 22.95 48.27
CA SER A 94 -8.65 21.51 48.47
C SER A 94 -7.61 20.69 47.72
N PHE A 95 -7.10 19.68 48.36
CA PHE A 95 -6.18 18.69 47.81
C PHE A 95 -6.85 17.32 47.85
N GLY A 96 -6.82 16.57 46.77
CA GLY A 96 -7.45 15.25 46.72
C GLY A 96 -6.67 14.26 45.80
N LEU A 97 -6.66 13.01 46.24
CA LEU A 97 -6.31 11.85 45.40
C LEU A 97 -7.52 10.94 45.39
N ASN A 98 -7.99 10.62 44.17
CA ASN A 98 -9.17 9.78 43.96
C ASN A 98 -8.82 8.62 43.06
N THR A 99 -9.44 7.48 43.36
CA THR A 99 -9.33 6.27 42.51
C THR A 99 -10.71 5.67 42.30
N SER A 100 -10.94 5.09 41.13
CA SER A 100 -12.16 4.39 40.83
C SER A 100 -11.83 3.12 40.00
N ILE A 101 -12.51 2.01 40.33
CA ILE A 101 -12.41 0.77 39.59
C ILE A 101 -13.81 0.32 39.19
N PRO A 102 -14.08 0.04 37.88
CA PRO A 102 -15.35 -0.52 37.46
C PRO A 102 -15.41 -2.01 37.81
N LEU A 103 -16.34 -2.40 38.69
CA LEU A 103 -16.57 -3.80 39.04
C LEU A 103 -17.53 -4.49 38.09
N PHE A 104 -18.55 -3.76 37.62
CA PHE A 104 -19.51 -4.24 36.62
C PHE A 104 -20.01 -3.08 35.74
N THR A 105 -19.98 -3.27 34.42
CA THR A 105 -20.36 -2.25 33.44
C THR A 105 -21.42 -2.77 32.46
N GLY A 106 -22.31 -3.66 32.88
CA GLY A 106 -23.32 -4.23 32.01
C GLY A 106 -22.74 -5.03 30.83
N PHE A 107 -21.58 -5.66 31.02
CA PHE A 107 -20.80 -6.37 29.98
C PHE A 107 -20.22 -5.48 28.88
N GLN A 108 -20.16 -4.14 29.07
CA GLN A 108 -19.57 -3.20 28.11
C GLN A 108 -18.09 -3.53 27.89
N ILE A 109 -17.27 -3.50 28.95
CA ILE A 109 -15.80 -3.69 28.87
C ILE A 109 -15.41 -5.03 28.18
N PRO A 110 -15.96 -6.20 28.52
CA PRO A 110 -15.65 -7.45 27.82
C PRO A 110 -15.94 -7.40 26.31
N ASN A 111 -17.04 -6.75 25.90
CA ASN A 111 -17.40 -6.60 24.50
C ASN A 111 -16.52 -5.56 23.78
N GLU A 112 -16.09 -4.48 24.46
CA GLU A 112 -15.12 -3.50 23.93
C GLU A 112 -13.76 -4.16 23.68
N ILE A 113 -13.28 -4.99 24.60
CA ILE A 113 -12.04 -5.76 24.41
C ILE A 113 -12.16 -6.68 23.20
N LYS A 114 -13.29 -7.39 23.04
CA LYS A 114 -13.48 -8.28 21.89
C LYS A 114 -13.62 -7.52 20.59
N LEU A 115 -14.30 -6.37 20.59
CA LEU A 115 -14.39 -5.48 19.44
C LEU A 115 -12.99 -4.99 19.00
N ASN A 116 -12.18 -4.48 19.96
CA ASN A 116 -10.83 -4.01 19.64
C ASN A 116 -9.89 -5.13 19.21
N GLN A 117 -10.07 -6.36 19.72
CA GLN A 117 -9.37 -7.54 19.24
C GLN A 117 -9.70 -7.82 17.76
N LEU A 118 -10.99 -7.83 17.40
CA LEU A 118 -11.44 -8.04 16.02
C LEU A 118 -10.99 -6.91 15.09
N ASN A 119 -10.95 -5.67 15.60
CA ASN A 119 -10.43 -4.53 14.85
C ASN A 119 -8.91 -4.67 14.56
N LEU A 120 -8.13 -5.18 15.52
CA LEU A 120 -6.71 -5.46 15.31
C LEU A 120 -6.52 -6.58 14.27
N GLU A 121 -7.28 -7.68 14.39
CA GLU A 121 -7.26 -8.76 13.41
C GLU A 121 -7.64 -8.25 12.00
N ALA A 122 -8.66 -7.37 11.91
CA ALA A 122 -9.06 -6.74 10.65
C ALA A 122 -7.97 -5.82 10.08
N ALA A 123 -7.30 -5.02 10.93
CA ALA A 123 -6.20 -4.16 10.50
C ALA A 123 -4.99 -4.97 9.99
N THR A 124 -4.71 -6.13 10.61
CA THR A 124 -3.68 -7.06 10.13
C THR A 124 -4.04 -7.62 8.74
N ALA A 125 -5.31 -7.98 8.52
CA ALA A 125 -5.78 -8.39 7.20
C ALA A 125 -5.73 -7.24 6.16
N ASP A 126 -6.05 -6.01 6.56
CA ASP A 126 -5.90 -4.82 5.72
C ASP A 126 -4.41 -4.54 5.37
N LEU A 127 -3.47 -4.86 6.27
CA LEU A 127 -2.03 -4.80 6.00
C LEU A 127 -1.61 -5.84 4.94
N GLU A 128 -2.08 -7.08 5.04
CA GLU A 128 -1.80 -8.10 4.03
C GLU A 128 -2.40 -7.72 2.66
N LYS A 129 -3.59 -7.11 2.65
CA LYS A 129 -4.15 -6.53 1.41
C LYS A 129 -3.25 -5.44 0.83
N ALA A 130 -2.72 -4.54 1.64
CA ALA A 130 -1.83 -3.48 1.17
C ALA A 130 -0.53 -4.07 0.58
N LYS A 131 0.02 -5.13 1.18
CA LYS A 131 1.17 -5.87 0.61
C LYS A 131 0.82 -6.49 -0.75
N ASP A 132 -0.37 -7.09 -0.87
CA ASP A 132 -0.87 -7.63 -2.13
C ASP A 132 -1.01 -6.54 -3.21
N ASP A 133 -1.54 -5.37 -2.85
CA ASP A 133 -1.69 -4.23 -3.77
C ASP A 133 -0.31 -3.73 -4.27
N ILE A 134 0.70 -3.67 -3.40
CA ILE A 134 2.07 -3.27 -3.77
C ILE A 134 2.72 -4.35 -4.67
N ARG A 135 2.56 -5.63 -4.36
CA ARG A 135 3.07 -6.72 -5.23
C ARG A 135 2.50 -6.62 -6.65
N MET A 136 1.20 -6.36 -6.79
CA MET A 136 0.58 -6.17 -8.11
C MET A 136 1.12 -4.94 -8.84
N GLN A 137 1.34 -3.82 -8.14
CA GLN A 137 1.92 -2.61 -8.73
C GLN A 137 3.36 -2.85 -9.19
N VAL A 138 4.17 -3.54 -8.39
CA VAL A 138 5.55 -3.92 -8.73
C VAL A 138 5.56 -4.83 -9.94
N ALA A 139 4.72 -5.87 -10.00
CA ALA A 139 4.64 -6.77 -11.13
C ALA A 139 4.24 -6.04 -12.42
N LYS A 140 3.28 -5.13 -12.35
CA LYS A 140 2.88 -4.30 -13.49
C LYS A 140 4.03 -3.41 -13.99
N ALA A 141 4.75 -2.75 -13.07
CA ALA A 141 5.88 -1.89 -13.42
C ALA A 141 7.06 -2.70 -13.98
N TYR A 142 7.29 -3.90 -13.44
CA TYR A 142 8.33 -4.81 -13.91
C TYR A 142 8.07 -5.27 -15.36
N VAL A 143 6.84 -5.69 -15.67
CA VAL A 143 6.42 -6.08 -17.02
C VAL A 143 6.51 -4.90 -17.98
N GLN A 144 6.18 -3.68 -17.54
CA GLN A 144 6.34 -2.47 -18.36
C GLN A 144 7.81 -2.23 -18.74
N ILE A 145 8.76 -2.45 -17.82
CA ILE A 145 10.19 -2.34 -18.11
C ILE A 145 10.60 -3.37 -19.15
N LEU A 146 10.14 -4.63 -19.02
CA LEU A 146 10.43 -5.69 -20.00
C LEU A 146 9.94 -5.30 -21.38
N TYR A 147 8.72 -4.79 -21.49
CA TYR A 147 8.14 -4.33 -22.74
C TYR A 147 8.94 -3.17 -23.35
N ASP A 148 9.19 -2.10 -22.58
CA ASP A 148 9.88 -0.90 -23.09
C ASP A 148 11.33 -1.19 -23.47
N MET A 149 11.98 -2.14 -22.81
CA MET A 149 13.32 -2.62 -23.14
C MET A 149 13.35 -3.28 -24.52
N GLU A 150 12.40 -4.18 -24.80
CA GLU A 150 12.30 -4.84 -26.11
C GLU A 150 11.94 -3.84 -27.22
N ILE A 151 11.06 -2.89 -26.94
CA ILE A 151 10.72 -1.83 -27.92
C ILE A 151 11.93 -0.94 -28.23
N ALA A 152 12.77 -0.64 -27.24
CA ALA A 152 14.02 0.09 -27.48
C ALA A 152 14.98 -0.74 -28.33
N ASP A 153 15.07 -2.06 -28.12
CA ASP A 153 15.89 -2.96 -28.93
C ASP A 153 15.38 -3.03 -30.40
N VAL A 154 14.05 -3.11 -30.61
CA VAL A 154 13.44 -3.05 -31.95
C VAL A 154 13.75 -1.72 -32.64
N ALA A 155 13.62 -0.60 -31.94
CA ALA A 155 13.88 0.72 -32.49
C ALA A 155 15.38 0.93 -32.84
N ASN A 156 16.29 0.36 -32.08
CA ASN A 156 17.73 0.39 -32.39
C ASN A 156 18.05 -0.46 -33.65
N ARG A 157 17.47 -1.65 -33.79
CA ARG A 157 17.59 -2.46 -34.99
C ARG A 157 17.07 -1.71 -36.25
N GLN A 158 15.99 -0.92 -36.09
CA GLN A 158 15.49 -0.07 -37.18
C GLN A 158 16.53 0.97 -37.62
N ILE A 159 17.24 1.62 -36.68
CA ILE A 159 18.32 2.55 -37.01
C ILE A 159 19.43 1.86 -37.80
N GLU A 160 19.82 0.63 -37.42
CA GLU A 160 20.85 -0.13 -38.11
C GLU A 160 20.44 -0.42 -39.57
N ILE A 161 19.21 -0.88 -39.80
CA ILE A 161 18.69 -1.12 -41.15
C ILE A 161 18.65 0.16 -41.98
N ASP A 162 18.12 1.26 -41.41
CA ASP A 162 18.01 2.52 -42.14
C ASP A 162 19.38 3.17 -42.40
N SER A 163 20.35 3.04 -41.48
CA SER A 163 21.72 3.50 -41.69
C SER A 163 22.43 2.76 -42.81
N ALA A 164 22.27 1.44 -42.87
CA ALA A 164 22.80 0.61 -43.95
C ALA A 164 22.21 1.02 -45.30
N GLN A 165 20.89 1.34 -45.34
CA GLN A 165 20.25 1.78 -46.60
C GLN A 165 20.73 3.18 -47.02
N VAL A 166 20.92 4.13 -46.09
CA VAL A 166 21.50 5.44 -46.41
C VAL A 166 22.90 5.27 -47.03
N ALA A 167 23.78 4.47 -46.38
CA ALA A 167 25.13 4.23 -46.87
C ALA A 167 25.14 3.61 -48.31
N ARG A 168 24.22 2.68 -48.55
CA ARG A 168 24.04 2.06 -49.88
C ARG A 168 23.59 3.08 -50.94
N LEU A 169 22.57 3.89 -50.62
CA LEU A 169 22.09 4.94 -51.52
C LEU A 169 23.13 6.03 -51.78
N GLU A 170 23.94 6.42 -50.81
CA GLU A 170 25.06 7.36 -51.01
C GLU A 170 26.05 6.82 -52.01
N ALA A 171 26.41 5.52 -51.96
CA ALA A 171 27.26 4.89 -52.93
C ALA A 171 26.62 4.84 -54.35
N PHE A 172 25.30 4.59 -54.43
CA PHE A 172 24.59 4.53 -55.69
C PHE A 172 24.47 5.92 -56.36
N VAL A 173 24.14 6.98 -55.61
CA VAL A 173 24.06 8.34 -56.10
C VAL A 173 25.44 8.81 -56.58
N LYS A 174 26.53 8.53 -55.84
CA LYS A 174 27.90 8.83 -56.26
C LYS A 174 28.27 8.19 -57.59
N ASN A 175 27.74 7.01 -57.91
CA ASN A 175 27.96 6.28 -59.17
C ASN A 175 26.89 6.54 -60.20
N GLY A 176 25.95 7.47 -60.00
CA GLY A 176 24.87 7.82 -60.94
C GLY A 176 23.81 6.73 -61.11
N LYS A 177 23.68 5.81 -60.12
CA LYS A 177 22.77 4.66 -60.17
C LYS A 177 21.46 4.87 -59.40
N ALA A 178 21.34 5.94 -58.62
CA ALA A 178 20.14 6.32 -57.88
C ALA A 178 19.93 7.85 -57.90
N ALA A 179 18.69 8.30 -57.71
CA ALA A 179 18.36 9.71 -57.67
C ALA A 179 18.71 10.32 -56.30
N GLU A 180 19.16 11.56 -56.28
CA GLU A 180 19.44 12.29 -55.04
C GLU A 180 18.19 12.47 -54.18
N ALA A 181 17.01 12.54 -54.79
CA ALA A 181 15.71 12.56 -54.08
C ALA A 181 15.47 11.29 -53.25
N GLU A 182 15.84 10.12 -53.71
CA GLU A 182 15.72 8.85 -52.95
C GLU A 182 16.66 8.85 -51.74
N LEU A 183 17.89 9.35 -51.89
CA LEU A 183 18.84 9.49 -50.82
C LEU A 183 18.29 10.47 -49.73
N SER A 184 17.76 11.62 -50.17
CA SER A 184 17.16 12.59 -49.28
C SER A 184 15.97 12.04 -48.49
N GLN A 185 15.08 11.26 -49.14
CA GLN A 185 13.97 10.58 -48.53
C GLN A 185 14.44 9.55 -47.50
N GLN A 186 15.49 8.77 -47.80
CA GLN A 186 16.00 7.77 -46.85
C GLN A 186 16.72 8.42 -45.65
N LYS A 187 17.42 9.55 -45.85
CA LYS A 187 17.98 10.33 -44.77
C LYS A 187 16.88 10.86 -43.81
N ALA A 188 15.75 11.30 -44.36
CA ALA A 188 14.58 11.70 -43.56
C ALA A 188 14.00 10.53 -42.76
N THR A 189 13.92 9.31 -43.40
CA THR A 189 13.50 8.08 -42.73
C THR A 189 14.43 7.71 -41.57
N LEU A 190 15.75 7.75 -41.77
CA LEU A 190 16.74 7.51 -40.70
C LEU A 190 16.62 8.50 -39.55
N ALA A 191 16.40 9.77 -39.88
CA ALA A 191 16.21 10.80 -38.83
C ALA A 191 14.95 10.51 -37.98
N LYS A 192 13.86 10.07 -38.60
CA LYS A 192 12.64 9.62 -37.92
C LYS A 192 12.90 8.41 -37.05
N SER A 193 13.64 7.41 -37.54
CA SER A 193 13.97 6.20 -36.76
C SER A 193 14.82 6.53 -35.53
N ARG A 194 15.78 7.48 -35.65
CA ARG A 194 16.55 7.98 -34.50
C ARG A 194 15.67 8.65 -33.46
N LEU A 195 14.69 9.46 -33.88
CA LEU A 195 13.72 10.08 -32.98
C LEU A 195 12.91 9.03 -32.23
N THR A 196 12.39 8.02 -32.95
CA THR A 196 11.63 6.91 -32.35
C THR A 196 12.47 6.13 -31.33
N ALA A 197 13.72 5.82 -31.64
CA ALA A 197 14.62 5.13 -30.70
C ALA A 197 14.94 6.00 -29.46
N THR A 198 15.12 7.30 -29.65
CA THR A 198 15.31 8.21 -28.51
C THR A 198 14.09 8.21 -27.58
N GLN A 199 12.88 8.21 -28.13
CA GLN A 199 11.65 8.10 -27.37
C GLN A 199 11.56 6.76 -26.62
N ALA A 200 11.79 5.65 -27.32
CA ALA A 200 11.74 4.30 -26.71
C ALA A 200 12.75 4.14 -25.55
N VAL A 201 13.98 4.65 -25.71
CA VAL A 201 15.00 4.65 -24.64
C VAL A 201 14.55 5.52 -23.46
N ASN A 202 13.90 6.65 -23.71
CA ASN A 202 13.37 7.49 -22.66
C ASN A 202 12.23 6.81 -21.91
N ASP A 203 11.30 6.16 -22.62
CA ASP A 203 10.18 5.41 -22.01
C ASP A 203 10.70 4.28 -21.13
N TYR A 204 11.69 3.52 -21.60
CA TYR A 204 12.39 2.51 -20.80
C TYR A 204 12.99 3.09 -19.51
N ARG A 205 13.66 4.26 -19.58
CA ARG A 205 14.20 4.92 -18.38
C ARG A 205 13.12 5.37 -17.40
N LEU A 206 11.99 5.87 -17.90
CA LEU A 206 10.85 6.27 -17.07
C LEU A 206 10.18 5.07 -16.42
N ALA A 207 10.12 3.93 -17.09
CA ALA A 207 9.62 2.69 -16.50
C ALA A 207 10.53 2.21 -15.35
N ILE A 208 11.85 2.26 -15.52
CA ILE A 208 12.81 1.97 -14.44
C ILE A 208 12.61 2.94 -13.27
N LEU A 209 12.47 4.24 -13.53
CA LEU A 209 12.22 5.23 -12.48
C LEU A 209 10.93 4.90 -11.70
N THR A 210 9.88 4.49 -12.39
CA THR A 210 8.60 4.11 -11.77
C THR A 210 8.76 2.91 -10.84
N LEU A 211 9.46 1.86 -11.25
CA LEU A 211 9.69 0.69 -10.41
C LEU A 211 10.60 1.03 -9.23
N THR A 212 11.70 1.76 -9.46
CA THR A 212 12.63 2.13 -8.37
C THR A 212 11.97 3.02 -7.32
N GLN A 213 11.00 3.86 -7.69
CA GLN A 213 10.16 4.61 -6.74
C GLN A 213 9.27 3.68 -5.90
N LEU A 214 8.64 2.66 -6.51
CA LEU A 214 7.85 1.68 -5.75
C LEU A 214 8.71 0.89 -4.76
N LEU A 215 9.99 0.68 -5.10
CA LEU A 215 10.98 0.04 -4.26
C LEU A 215 11.59 1.00 -3.21
N GLU A 216 11.27 2.29 -3.23
CA GLU A 216 11.88 3.34 -2.37
C GLU A 216 13.41 3.41 -2.52
N LEU A 217 13.93 3.12 -3.72
CA LEU A 217 15.36 3.24 -3.99
C LEU A 217 15.73 4.72 -4.21
N PRO A 218 16.88 5.19 -3.69
CA PRO A 218 17.28 6.59 -3.77
C PRO A 218 17.64 7.06 -5.18
N THR A 219 18.06 6.15 -6.06
CA THR A 219 18.42 6.41 -7.45
C THR A 219 18.11 5.22 -8.34
N PRO A 220 17.70 5.44 -9.59
CA PRO A 220 17.56 4.38 -10.59
C PRO A 220 18.89 3.91 -11.19
N ASP A 221 20.02 4.61 -10.88
CA ASP A 221 21.31 4.31 -11.48
C ASP A 221 21.81 2.93 -11.08
N GLY A 222 22.22 2.15 -12.06
CA GLY A 222 22.71 0.78 -11.84
C GLY A 222 21.60 -0.24 -11.53
N PHE A 223 20.33 0.13 -11.63
CA PHE A 223 19.22 -0.82 -11.51
C PHE A 223 19.00 -1.57 -12.82
N ALA A 224 18.92 -2.89 -12.74
CA ALA A 224 18.62 -3.76 -13.88
C ALA A 224 17.71 -4.90 -13.42
N ILE A 225 16.81 -5.32 -14.30
CA ILE A 225 15.91 -6.45 -14.05
C ILE A 225 16.35 -7.68 -14.82
N GLU A 226 15.97 -8.85 -14.34
CA GLU A 226 16.13 -10.12 -15.02
C GLU A 226 15.11 -10.23 -16.14
N ARG A 227 15.56 -10.79 -17.30
CA ARG A 227 14.65 -11.08 -18.43
C ARG A 227 14.19 -12.52 -18.32
N PRO A 228 12.87 -12.81 -18.45
CA PRO A 228 12.40 -14.18 -18.57
C PRO A 228 12.99 -14.82 -19.83
N SER A 229 13.28 -16.09 -19.76
CA SER A 229 13.77 -16.85 -20.90
C SER A 229 12.67 -17.02 -21.96
N GLN A 230 13.08 -17.23 -23.22
CA GLN A 230 12.12 -17.49 -24.30
C GLN A 230 11.30 -18.77 -24.03
N GLU A 231 11.90 -19.77 -23.38
CA GLU A 231 11.24 -21.04 -23.03
C GLU A 231 10.12 -20.81 -22.00
N GLU A 232 10.33 -19.94 -21.03
CA GLU A 232 9.30 -19.55 -20.04
C GLU A 232 8.14 -18.82 -20.68
N LEU A 233 8.41 -17.86 -21.59
CA LEU A 233 7.37 -17.15 -22.34
C LEU A 233 6.55 -18.10 -23.22
N ASP A 234 7.20 -19.01 -23.94
CA ASP A 234 6.54 -19.95 -24.86
C ASP A 234 5.73 -21.02 -24.08
N ALA A 235 6.15 -21.38 -22.85
CA ALA A 235 5.39 -22.29 -22.00
C ALA A 235 4.03 -21.71 -21.57
N LEU A 236 3.98 -20.40 -21.30
CA LEU A 236 2.74 -19.72 -20.89
C LEU A 236 1.72 -19.56 -22.03
N ALA A 237 2.17 -19.48 -23.28
CA ALA A 237 1.29 -19.31 -24.44
C ALA A 237 0.23 -20.44 -24.59
N ASN A 238 0.49 -21.63 -24.01
CA ASN A 238 -0.35 -22.82 -24.14
C ASN A 238 -1.03 -23.25 -22.82
N VAL A 239 -0.94 -22.46 -21.75
CA VAL A 239 -1.57 -22.80 -20.47
C VAL A 239 -3.09 -22.60 -20.56
N GLY A 240 -3.85 -23.63 -20.21
CA GLY A 240 -5.31 -23.55 -20.14
C GLY A 240 -5.77 -22.63 -18.99
N LEU A 241 -6.70 -21.73 -19.28
CA LEU A 241 -7.28 -20.83 -18.29
C LEU A 241 -8.38 -21.54 -17.52
N LEU A 242 -8.31 -21.45 -16.18
CA LEU A 242 -9.41 -21.87 -15.30
C LEU A 242 -10.57 -20.87 -15.41
N GLY A 243 -11.81 -21.35 -15.30
CA GLY A 243 -12.98 -20.48 -15.35
C GLY A 243 -13.05 -19.49 -14.16
N PRO A 244 -13.65 -18.31 -14.36
CA PRO A 244 -13.68 -17.26 -13.32
C PRO A 244 -14.38 -17.69 -12.03
N ASP A 245 -15.39 -18.56 -12.11
CA ASP A 245 -16.11 -19.08 -10.94
C ASP A 245 -15.22 -19.94 -10.04
N GLN A 246 -14.35 -20.76 -10.66
CA GLN A 246 -13.41 -21.60 -9.92
C GLN A 246 -12.32 -20.75 -9.26
N ILE A 247 -11.75 -19.76 -9.98
CA ILE A 247 -10.78 -18.82 -9.42
C ILE A 247 -11.40 -18.04 -8.25
N TYR A 248 -12.63 -17.58 -8.39
CA TYR A 248 -13.35 -16.88 -7.34
C TYR A 248 -13.58 -17.74 -6.09
N ALA A 249 -13.94 -19.00 -6.27
CA ALA A 249 -14.14 -19.92 -5.15
C ALA A 249 -12.83 -20.11 -4.34
N GLU A 250 -11.69 -20.24 -5.01
CA GLU A 250 -10.37 -20.29 -4.37
C GLU A 250 -10.05 -18.95 -3.67
N ALA A 251 -10.27 -17.81 -4.35
CA ALA A 251 -9.97 -16.47 -3.86
C ALA A 251 -10.74 -16.09 -2.60
N LEU A 252 -12.00 -16.53 -2.45
CA LEU A 252 -12.82 -16.25 -1.25
C LEU A 252 -12.18 -16.73 0.05
N GLY A 253 -11.40 -17.82 0.00
CA GLY A 253 -10.73 -18.39 1.17
C GLY A 253 -9.38 -17.75 1.51
N VAL A 254 -8.72 -17.11 0.54
CA VAL A 254 -7.33 -16.65 0.69
C VAL A 254 -7.17 -15.13 0.67
N LYS A 255 -8.11 -14.38 0.05
CA LYS A 255 -7.95 -12.93 -0.13
C LYS A 255 -8.20 -12.14 1.16
N PRO A 256 -7.19 -11.33 1.61
CA PRO A 256 -7.23 -10.62 2.90
C PRO A 256 -8.41 -9.65 3.04
N GLN A 257 -8.85 -9.01 1.95
CA GLN A 257 -9.97 -8.06 1.99
C GLN A 257 -11.30 -8.72 2.42
N ILE A 258 -11.51 -9.99 2.09
CA ILE A 258 -12.69 -10.75 2.52
C ILE A 258 -12.60 -11.03 4.02
N LEU A 259 -11.44 -11.49 4.50
CA LEU A 259 -11.21 -11.73 5.92
C LEU A 259 -11.39 -10.45 6.75
N SER A 260 -10.79 -9.35 6.34
CA SER A 260 -10.93 -8.05 7.00
C SER A 260 -12.41 -7.65 7.16
N GLN A 261 -13.19 -7.75 6.08
CA GLN A 261 -14.59 -7.34 6.11
C GLN A 261 -15.46 -8.30 6.95
N GLN A 262 -15.15 -9.60 6.98
CA GLN A 262 -15.79 -10.57 7.88
C GLN A 262 -15.52 -10.26 9.36
N LEU A 263 -14.28 -9.86 9.69
CA LEU A 263 -13.89 -9.49 11.05
C LEU A 263 -14.58 -8.16 11.47
N LYS A 264 -14.68 -7.18 10.58
CA LYS A 264 -15.44 -5.94 10.81
C LYS A 264 -16.94 -6.21 11.06
N LEU A 265 -17.53 -7.13 10.32
CA LEU A 265 -18.92 -7.56 10.54
C LEU A 265 -19.10 -8.22 11.92
N LYS A 266 -18.20 -9.12 12.32
CA LYS A 266 -18.20 -9.69 13.69
C LYS A 266 -18.00 -8.62 14.75
N GLY A 267 -17.17 -7.60 14.49
CA GLY A 267 -17.00 -6.44 15.37
C GLY A 267 -18.31 -5.68 15.59
N ALA A 268 -19.09 -5.48 14.53
CA ALA A 268 -20.38 -4.79 14.60
C ALA A 268 -21.40 -5.55 15.48
N GLU A 269 -21.34 -6.90 15.55
CA GLU A 269 -22.15 -7.68 16.50
C GLU A 269 -21.81 -7.33 17.96
N HIS A 270 -20.51 -7.13 18.26
CA HIS A 270 -20.07 -6.70 19.59
C HIS A 270 -20.46 -5.25 19.87
N SER A 271 -20.49 -4.38 18.86
CA SER A 271 -21.00 -3.00 19.00
C SER A 271 -22.48 -2.97 19.42
N ILE A 272 -23.30 -3.90 18.89
CA ILE A 272 -24.69 -4.06 19.37
C ILE A 272 -24.74 -4.46 20.85
N LYS A 273 -23.86 -5.36 21.28
CA LYS A 273 -23.79 -5.80 22.69
C LYS A 273 -23.34 -4.65 23.60
N ILE A 274 -22.36 -3.83 23.17
CA ILE A 274 -21.91 -2.63 23.85
C ILE A 274 -23.06 -1.61 23.96
N ALA A 275 -23.81 -1.36 22.89
CA ALA A 275 -24.96 -0.47 22.94
C ALA A 275 -26.06 -0.98 23.92
N LYS A 276 -26.26 -2.30 24.01
CA LYS A 276 -27.19 -2.92 24.97
C LYS A 276 -26.73 -2.78 26.43
N ALA A 277 -25.42 -2.63 26.67
CA ALA A 277 -24.86 -2.45 28.02
C ALA A 277 -25.49 -1.27 28.77
N GLY A 278 -25.89 -0.20 28.06
CA GLY A 278 -26.60 0.93 28.63
C GLY A 278 -27.99 0.66 29.24
N ASN A 279 -28.51 -0.58 29.14
CA ASN A 279 -29.73 -1.02 29.82
C ASN A 279 -29.45 -1.70 31.17
N TYR A 280 -28.20 -2.05 31.46
CA TYR A 280 -27.82 -2.77 32.67
C TYR A 280 -27.29 -1.81 33.75
N PRO A 281 -27.40 -2.19 35.02
CA PRO A 281 -26.74 -1.45 36.08
C PRO A 281 -25.23 -1.42 35.91
N THR A 282 -24.59 -0.38 36.48
CA THR A 282 -23.12 -0.32 36.61
C THR A 282 -22.75 -0.25 38.06
N LEU A 283 -21.69 -0.94 38.47
CA LEU A 283 -21.14 -0.99 39.79
C LEU A 283 -19.68 -0.56 39.77
N SER A 284 -19.30 0.43 40.54
CA SER A 284 -17.92 0.86 40.74
C SER A 284 -17.55 0.93 42.19
N LEU A 285 -16.27 0.69 42.52
CA LEU A 285 -15.65 0.93 43.79
C LEU A 285 -14.82 2.19 43.67
N GLY A 286 -15.12 3.20 44.47
CA GLY A 286 -14.35 4.44 44.53
C GLY A 286 -13.69 4.61 45.90
N GLY A 287 -12.49 5.20 45.88
CA GLY A 287 -11.77 5.56 47.10
C GLY A 287 -11.08 6.91 46.94
N GLY A 288 -10.88 7.60 48.04
CA GLY A 288 -10.18 8.88 48.00
C GLY A 288 -9.57 9.26 49.33
N ILE A 289 -8.54 10.06 49.25
CA ILE A 289 -7.98 10.77 50.37
C ILE A 289 -7.96 12.26 50.02
N GLY A 290 -8.24 13.10 51.00
CA GLY A 290 -8.29 14.55 50.78
C GLY A 290 -8.05 15.34 51.99
N THR A 291 -7.69 16.59 51.81
CA THR A 291 -7.58 17.60 52.85
C THR A 291 -7.81 18.99 52.28
N ASN A 292 -8.07 19.96 53.12
CA ASN A 292 -8.26 21.32 52.64
C ASN A 292 -7.73 22.35 53.62
N TYR A 293 -7.40 23.53 53.10
CA TYR A 293 -7.09 24.73 53.81
C TYR A 293 -8.17 25.77 53.56
N TYR A 294 -8.78 26.25 54.66
CA TYR A 294 -9.92 27.14 54.61
C TYR A 294 -9.66 28.41 55.44
N THR A 295 -9.94 29.57 54.90
CA THR A 295 -9.88 30.85 55.58
C THR A 295 -11.15 31.64 55.37
N THR A 296 -11.55 32.38 56.43
CA THR A 296 -12.70 33.26 56.42
C THR A 296 -12.26 34.66 56.77
N SER A 297 -12.58 35.67 55.96
CA SER A 297 -12.26 37.08 56.25
C SER A 297 -12.92 37.56 57.55
N GLY A 298 -12.15 38.21 58.42
CA GLY A 298 -12.63 38.70 59.70
C GLY A 298 -12.58 37.67 60.81
N PHE A 299 -12.09 36.45 60.57
CA PHE A 299 -11.93 35.39 61.54
C PHE A 299 -10.51 34.89 61.59
N GLU A 300 -9.97 34.54 62.74
CA GLU A 300 -8.67 33.91 62.85
C GLU A 300 -8.76 32.48 62.37
N SER A 301 -7.86 32.09 61.43
CA SER A 301 -7.79 30.75 60.90
C SER A 301 -6.57 29.99 61.40
N GLU A 302 -6.70 28.71 61.67
CA GLU A 302 -5.55 27.88 62.06
C GLU A 302 -4.48 27.89 60.96
N LYS A 303 -3.23 27.65 61.38
CA LYS A 303 -2.08 27.57 60.45
C LYS A 303 -2.30 26.49 59.34
N PHE A 304 -1.81 26.78 58.20
CA PHE A 304 -1.95 25.90 57.01
C PHE A 304 -1.66 24.42 57.31
N GLY A 305 -0.48 24.10 57.87
CA GLY A 305 -0.10 22.70 58.14
C GLY A 305 -1.03 22.03 59.17
N LYS A 306 -1.52 22.79 60.18
CA LYS A 306 -2.45 22.25 61.17
C LYS A 306 -3.83 21.94 60.57
N GLN A 307 -4.32 22.80 59.68
CA GLN A 307 -5.57 22.53 58.99
C GLN A 307 -5.44 21.32 58.05
N LEU A 308 -4.33 21.16 57.31
CA LEU A 308 -4.12 20.00 56.47
C LEU A 308 -4.12 18.70 57.28
N GLU A 309 -3.59 18.69 58.50
CA GLU A 309 -3.60 17.54 59.41
C GLU A 309 -5.03 17.26 59.92
N ASN A 310 -5.70 18.30 60.45
CA ASN A 310 -7.01 18.19 61.05
C ASN A 310 -8.13 17.84 60.03
N ASN A 311 -8.02 18.35 58.80
CA ASN A 311 -9.02 18.17 57.74
C ASN A 311 -8.74 16.93 56.87
N PHE A 312 -7.70 16.15 57.21
CA PHE A 312 -7.41 14.92 56.49
C PHE A 312 -8.55 13.91 56.55
N SER A 313 -9.02 13.47 55.42
CA SER A 313 -10.15 12.55 55.31
C SER A 313 -9.87 11.43 54.35
N GLN A 314 -10.47 10.28 54.60
CA GLN A 314 -10.41 9.10 53.74
C GLN A 314 -11.85 8.65 53.43
N SER A 315 -12.05 8.23 52.22
CA SER A 315 -13.36 7.69 51.79
C SER A 315 -13.18 6.41 50.97
N LEU A 316 -14.09 5.47 51.20
CA LEU A 316 -14.24 4.27 50.38
C LEU A 316 -15.73 4.04 50.19
N GLY A 317 -16.15 3.80 48.94
CA GLY A 317 -17.57 3.64 48.65
C GLY A 317 -17.84 2.79 47.43
N LEU A 318 -18.95 2.10 47.46
CA LEU A 318 -19.52 1.40 46.29
C LEU A 318 -20.61 2.30 45.67
N ASN A 319 -20.54 2.48 44.38
CA ASN A 319 -21.55 3.23 43.64
C ASN A 319 -22.26 2.29 42.65
N LEU A 320 -23.56 2.05 42.87
CA LEU A 320 -24.45 1.32 42.00
C LEU A 320 -25.35 2.31 41.24
N SER A 321 -25.17 2.40 39.94
CA SER A 321 -26.03 3.23 39.07
C SER A 321 -26.98 2.34 38.24
N ILE A 322 -28.28 2.57 38.35
CA ILE A 322 -29.33 1.81 37.67
C ILE A 322 -30.06 2.75 36.72
N PRO A 323 -29.90 2.58 35.40
CA PRO A 323 -30.57 3.44 34.41
C PRO A 323 -32.06 3.08 34.34
N ILE A 324 -32.94 3.94 34.84
CA ILE A 324 -34.40 3.76 34.81
C ILE A 324 -34.98 4.37 33.52
N PHE A 325 -34.63 5.60 33.21
CA PHE A 325 -35.07 6.33 32.02
C PHE A 325 -34.00 7.31 31.57
N ASN A 326 -33.56 7.17 30.32
CA ASN A 326 -32.50 7.99 29.73
C ASN A 326 -32.94 8.70 28.42
N ARG A 327 -34.19 9.08 28.35
CA ARG A 327 -34.76 9.80 27.20
C ARG A 327 -34.56 9.05 25.87
N PHE A 328 -34.74 7.71 25.90
CA PHE A 328 -34.56 6.80 24.77
C PHE A 328 -33.14 6.72 24.17
N LYS A 329 -32.12 7.30 24.81
CA LYS A 329 -30.75 7.31 24.30
C LYS A 329 -30.24 5.89 24.04
N THR A 330 -30.34 4.98 24.99
CA THR A 330 -29.90 3.58 24.82
C THR A 330 -30.67 2.87 23.72
N ARG A 331 -31.99 3.05 23.65
CA ARG A 331 -32.82 2.49 22.57
C ARG A 331 -32.34 2.92 21.19
N ASN A 332 -32.03 4.19 21.01
CA ASN A 332 -31.56 4.74 19.73
C ASN A 332 -30.13 4.28 19.42
N ASN A 333 -29.24 4.19 20.41
CA ASN A 333 -27.90 3.63 20.25
C ASN A 333 -27.94 2.17 19.76
N ILE A 334 -28.86 1.36 20.33
CA ILE A 334 -29.03 -0.03 19.87
C ILE A 334 -29.55 -0.08 18.43
N ARG A 335 -30.47 0.82 18.06
CA ARG A 335 -30.97 0.88 16.68
C ARG A 335 -29.86 1.30 15.70
N ASN A 336 -29.07 2.31 16.05
CA ASN A 336 -27.93 2.73 15.24
C ASN A 336 -26.93 1.59 15.07
N ALA A 337 -26.55 0.91 16.16
CA ALA A 337 -25.62 -0.23 16.08
C ALA A 337 -26.15 -1.39 15.20
N LYS A 338 -27.48 -1.60 15.15
CA LYS A 338 -28.08 -2.58 14.22
C LYS A 338 -28.01 -2.13 12.76
N ILE A 339 -28.24 -0.84 12.49
CA ILE A 339 -28.11 -0.26 11.14
C ILE A 339 -26.63 -0.33 10.69
N ASP A 340 -25.68 -0.06 11.61
CA ASP A 340 -24.27 -0.19 11.32
C ASP A 340 -23.88 -1.67 10.99
N HIS A 341 -24.44 -2.63 11.73
CA HIS A 341 -24.26 -4.05 11.42
C HIS A 341 -24.81 -4.41 10.03
N GLU A 342 -26.01 -3.98 9.69
CA GLU A 342 -26.59 -4.17 8.36
C GLU A 342 -25.71 -3.54 7.27
N THR A 343 -25.18 -2.34 7.53
CA THR A 343 -24.23 -1.67 6.65
C THR A 343 -22.96 -2.49 6.44
N GLN A 344 -22.42 -3.14 7.49
CA GLN A 344 -21.27 -4.03 7.35
C GLN A 344 -21.59 -5.31 6.55
N GLN A 345 -22.82 -5.83 6.64
CA GLN A 345 -23.26 -6.94 5.80
C GLN A 345 -23.25 -6.54 4.31
N LEU A 346 -23.85 -5.39 3.99
CA LEU A 346 -23.85 -4.86 2.61
C LEU A 346 -22.43 -4.63 2.08
N ARG A 347 -21.53 -4.12 2.93
CA ARG A 347 -20.10 -3.93 2.56
C ARG A 347 -19.41 -5.26 2.27
N LEU A 348 -19.69 -6.32 3.04
CA LEU A 348 -19.13 -7.64 2.78
C LEU A 348 -19.62 -8.19 1.43
N GLU A 349 -20.89 -7.99 1.09
CA GLU A 349 -21.43 -8.39 -0.21
C GLU A 349 -20.79 -7.57 -1.35
N ASP A 350 -20.60 -6.28 -1.15
CA ASP A 350 -19.97 -5.38 -2.14
C ASP A 350 -18.51 -5.77 -2.40
N VAL A 351 -17.74 -6.05 -1.36
CA VAL A 351 -16.34 -6.51 -1.49
C VAL A 351 -16.29 -7.85 -2.24
N LYS A 352 -17.21 -8.78 -1.97
CA LYS A 352 -17.30 -10.04 -2.70
C LYS A 352 -17.63 -9.84 -4.18
N LYS A 353 -18.58 -8.95 -4.50
CA LYS A 353 -18.94 -8.61 -5.89
C LYS A 353 -17.79 -7.93 -6.62
N THR A 354 -17.08 -7.04 -5.93
CA THR A 354 -15.90 -6.35 -6.48
C THR A 354 -14.79 -7.35 -6.81
N LEU A 355 -14.48 -8.26 -5.88
CA LEU A 355 -13.49 -9.31 -6.12
C LEU A 355 -13.88 -10.21 -7.31
N TYR A 356 -15.16 -10.60 -7.41
CA TYR A 356 -15.64 -11.39 -8.55
C TYR A 356 -15.49 -10.64 -9.88
N LYS A 357 -15.84 -9.35 -9.90
CA LYS A 357 -15.66 -8.48 -11.07
C LYS A 357 -14.18 -8.38 -11.48
N GLU A 358 -13.28 -8.16 -10.52
CA GLU A 358 -11.83 -8.09 -10.76
C GLU A 358 -11.32 -9.39 -11.39
N ILE A 359 -11.73 -10.54 -10.85
CA ILE A 359 -11.36 -11.86 -11.38
C ILE A 359 -11.90 -12.06 -12.80
N GLN A 360 -13.15 -11.67 -13.06
CA GLN A 360 -13.71 -11.72 -14.42
C GLN A 360 -12.93 -10.85 -15.39
N GLN A 361 -12.54 -9.63 -14.97
CA GLN A 361 -11.73 -8.73 -15.81
C GLN A 361 -10.38 -9.35 -16.15
N VAL A 362 -9.68 -9.90 -15.14
CA VAL A 362 -8.38 -10.56 -15.36
C VAL A 362 -8.54 -11.77 -16.28
N TYR A 363 -9.58 -12.60 -16.09
CA TYR A 363 -9.86 -13.75 -16.95
C TYR A 363 -10.09 -13.35 -18.40
N TYR A 364 -10.96 -12.36 -18.67
CA TYR A 364 -11.20 -11.90 -20.04
C TYR A 364 -9.98 -11.21 -20.65
N ASN A 365 -9.20 -10.50 -19.87
CA ASN A 365 -7.95 -9.91 -20.32
C ASN A 365 -6.93 -11.01 -20.68
N ALA A 366 -6.82 -12.07 -19.88
CA ALA A 366 -5.94 -13.20 -20.17
C ALA A 366 -6.35 -13.93 -21.45
N GLN A 367 -7.64 -14.19 -21.63
CA GLN A 367 -8.17 -14.81 -22.87
C GLN A 367 -7.89 -13.95 -24.11
N ASN A 368 -8.06 -12.63 -23.98
CA ASN A 368 -7.75 -11.68 -25.05
C ASN A 368 -6.25 -11.63 -25.33
N ALA A 369 -5.40 -11.57 -24.28
CA ALA A 369 -3.94 -11.52 -24.43
C ALA A 369 -3.41 -12.79 -25.11
N GLN A 370 -3.89 -13.97 -24.75
CA GLN A 370 -3.54 -15.24 -25.38
C GLN A 370 -3.94 -15.27 -26.87
N SER A 371 -5.13 -14.77 -27.20
CA SER A 371 -5.59 -14.68 -28.59
C SER A 371 -4.79 -13.67 -29.41
N LYS A 372 -4.46 -12.53 -28.83
CA LYS A 372 -3.60 -11.50 -29.43
C LYS A 372 -2.19 -12.04 -29.70
N GLU A 373 -1.58 -12.73 -28.73
CA GLU A 373 -0.24 -13.29 -28.89
C GLU A 373 -0.17 -14.27 -30.06
N LYS A 374 -1.15 -15.19 -30.14
CA LYS A 374 -1.24 -16.13 -31.27
C LYS A 374 -1.34 -15.40 -32.62
N SER A 375 -2.25 -14.42 -32.71
CA SER A 375 -2.45 -13.67 -33.96
C SER A 375 -1.23 -12.80 -34.30
N ALA A 376 -0.59 -12.18 -33.32
CA ALA A 376 0.62 -11.38 -33.50
C ALA A 376 1.81 -12.23 -33.94
N TYR A 377 1.92 -13.47 -33.43
CA TYR A 377 2.95 -14.42 -33.86
C TYR A 377 2.78 -14.82 -35.32
N GLU A 378 1.57 -15.15 -35.74
CA GLU A 378 1.26 -15.47 -37.16
C GLU A 378 1.53 -14.26 -38.07
N ALA A 379 1.16 -13.05 -37.65
CA ALA A 379 1.42 -11.82 -38.37
C ALA A 379 2.93 -11.52 -38.48
N LEU A 380 3.71 -11.75 -37.41
CA LEU A 380 5.16 -11.61 -37.46
C LEU A 380 5.80 -12.55 -38.46
N LEU A 381 5.46 -13.84 -38.47
CA LEU A 381 6.01 -14.80 -39.43
C LEU A 381 5.74 -14.35 -40.87
N SER A 382 4.49 -14.02 -41.18
CA SER A 382 4.09 -13.60 -42.54
C SER A 382 4.75 -12.28 -42.96
N SER A 383 4.85 -11.29 -42.05
CA SER A 383 5.49 -10.01 -42.36
C SER A 383 7.00 -10.13 -42.50
N LYS A 384 7.64 -11.02 -41.74
CA LYS A 384 9.08 -11.32 -41.83
C LYS A 384 9.41 -11.92 -43.20
N ASP A 385 8.64 -12.93 -43.66
CA ASP A 385 8.82 -13.54 -44.96
C ASP A 385 8.60 -12.53 -46.09
N ALA A 386 7.54 -11.70 -45.98
CA ALA A 386 7.28 -10.64 -46.95
C ALA A 386 8.41 -9.61 -46.99
N PHE A 387 8.97 -9.23 -45.84
CA PHE A 387 10.10 -8.30 -45.80
C PHE A 387 11.37 -8.90 -46.41
N GLN A 388 11.70 -10.14 -46.14
CA GLN A 388 12.86 -10.82 -46.72
C GLN A 388 12.75 -10.89 -48.28
N LEU A 389 11.57 -11.24 -48.80
CA LEU A 389 11.32 -11.26 -50.24
C LEU A 389 11.40 -9.86 -50.85
N MET A 390 10.86 -8.83 -50.15
CA MET A 390 10.90 -7.45 -50.63
C MET A 390 12.33 -6.90 -50.61
N GLN A 391 13.10 -7.23 -49.57
CA GLN A 391 14.51 -6.88 -49.50
C GLN A 391 15.30 -7.45 -50.66
N ALA A 392 15.13 -8.73 -50.97
CA ALA A 392 15.77 -9.35 -52.11
C ALA A 392 15.36 -8.73 -53.47
N LYS A 393 14.08 -8.36 -53.64
CA LYS A 393 13.61 -7.65 -54.85
C LYS A 393 14.25 -6.27 -54.96
N TYR A 394 14.28 -5.49 -53.86
CA TYR A 394 14.88 -4.18 -53.83
C TYR A 394 16.38 -4.23 -54.11
N GLU A 395 17.10 -5.20 -53.58
CA GLU A 395 18.52 -5.42 -53.81
C GLU A 395 18.84 -5.73 -55.28
N ASN A 396 17.93 -6.38 -55.98
CA ASN A 396 18.03 -6.69 -57.40
C ASN A 396 17.40 -5.60 -58.32
N GLY A 397 17.03 -4.44 -57.77
CA GLY A 397 16.45 -3.33 -58.53
C GLY A 397 15.02 -3.62 -59.07
N LYS A 398 14.32 -4.59 -58.49
CA LYS A 398 12.94 -5.03 -58.90
C LYS A 398 11.84 -4.49 -57.99
N ALA A 399 12.19 -3.66 -57.03
CA ALA A 399 11.26 -2.96 -56.11
C ALA A 399 11.75 -1.55 -55.85
N THR A 400 10.86 -0.64 -55.47
CA THR A 400 11.14 0.72 -55.10
C THR A 400 11.54 0.82 -53.62
N ILE A 401 12.21 1.91 -53.24
CA ILE A 401 12.55 2.21 -51.85
C ILE A 401 11.29 2.37 -50.98
N THR A 402 10.18 2.83 -51.56
CA THR A 402 8.91 2.99 -50.87
C THR A 402 8.33 1.63 -50.50
N GLU A 403 8.27 0.68 -51.42
CA GLU A 403 7.80 -0.69 -51.16
C GLU A 403 8.68 -1.41 -50.12
N PHE A 404 10.02 -1.22 -50.22
CA PHE A 404 10.94 -1.73 -49.21
C PHE A 404 10.65 -1.16 -47.82
N ASN A 405 10.52 0.16 -47.68
CA ASN A 405 10.24 0.81 -46.40
C ASN A 405 8.88 0.44 -45.81
N GLU A 406 7.85 0.25 -46.67
CA GLU A 406 6.53 -0.21 -46.26
C GLU A 406 6.61 -1.63 -45.67
N SER A 407 7.23 -2.55 -46.39
CA SER A 407 7.39 -3.94 -45.94
C SER A 407 8.22 -4.04 -44.66
N LYS A 408 9.32 -3.24 -44.53
CA LYS A 408 10.12 -3.12 -43.31
C LYS A 408 9.29 -2.63 -42.15
N ASN A 409 8.51 -1.56 -42.34
CA ASN A 409 7.70 -0.98 -41.26
C ASN A 409 6.61 -1.97 -40.79
N ASN A 410 6.01 -2.73 -41.72
CA ASN A 410 5.03 -3.77 -41.38
C ASN A 410 5.67 -4.90 -40.55
N TYR A 411 6.89 -5.33 -40.90
CA TYR A 411 7.63 -6.32 -40.13
C TYR A 411 7.97 -5.83 -38.71
N LEU A 412 8.56 -4.65 -38.60
CA LEU A 412 8.93 -4.07 -37.29
C LEU A 412 7.71 -3.78 -36.38
N LYS A 413 6.59 -3.37 -37.01
CA LYS A 413 5.34 -3.21 -36.28
C LYS A 413 4.83 -4.55 -35.75
N SER A 414 4.81 -5.60 -36.56
CA SER A 414 4.39 -6.94 -36.14
C SER A 414 5.29 -7.51 -35.04
N GLU A 415 6.60 -7.19 -35.08
CA GLU A 415 7.53 -7.56 -34.00
C GLU A 415 7.17 -6.85 -32.70
N SER A 416 6.90 -5.54 -32.73
CA SER A 416 6.47 -4.77 -31.56
C SER A 416 5.11 -5.24 -31.01
N ASP A 417 4.15 -5.55 -31.90
CA ASP A 417 2.82 -6.04 -31.53
C ASP A 417 2.92 -7.42 -30.83
N LEU A 418 3.83 -8.31 -31.27
CA LEU A 418 4.07 -9.59 -30.61
C LEU A 418 4.71 -9.42 -29.23
N VAL A 419 5.71 -8.56 -29.11
CA VAL A 419 6.35 -8.25 -27.83
C VAL A 419 5.31 -7.77 -26.81
N GLN A 420 4.46 -6.82 -27.20
CA GLN A 420 3.39 -6.31 -26.35
C GLN A 420 2.43 -7.44 -25.94
N ALA A 421 1.98 -8.25 -26.88
CA ALA A 421 1.03 -9.32 -26.61
C ALA A 421 1.60 -10.39 -25.67
N ARG A 422 2.88 -10.75 -25.79
CA ARG A 422 3.58 -11.71 -24.93
C ARG A 422 3.66 -11.23 -23.49
N TYR A 423 4.13 -10.01 -23.26
CA TYR A 423 4.24 -9.47 -21.89
C TYR A 423 2.87 -9.19 -21.26
N GLU A 424 1.86 -8.82 -22.07
CA GLU A 424 0.48 -8.72 -21.61
C GLU A 424 -0.03 -10.11 -21.16
N ASN A 425 0.21 -11.16 -21.94
CA ASN A 425 -0.18 -12.53 -21.59
C ASN A 425 0.51 -13.04 -20.33
N LEU A 426 1.84 -12.84 -20.22
CA LEU A 426 2.63 -13.15 -19.02
C LEU A 426 2.01 -12.52 -17.77
N TYR A 427 1.74 -11.22 -17.82
CA TYR A 427 1.18 -10.49 -16.70
C TYR A 427 -0.21 -10.98 -16.28
N GLN A 428 -1.10 -11.23 -17.25
CA GLN A 428 -2.46 -11.69 -16.96
C GLN A 428 -2.47 -13.11 -16.35
N HIS A 429 -1.60 -14.00 -16.80
CA HIS A 429 -1.44 -15.32 -16.21
C HIS A 429 -0.92 -15.24 -14.76
N ALA A 430 0.10 -14.44 -14.51
CA ALA A 430 0.60 -14.20 -13.15
C ALA A 430 -0.47 -13.63 -12.22
N LEU A 431 -1.34 -12.72 -12.72
CA LEU A 431 -2.47 -12.19 -11.95
C LEU A 431 -3.52 -13.28 -11.63
N ILE A 432 -3.83 -14.19 -12.55
CA ILE A 432 -4.76 -15.30 -12.28
C ILE A 432 -4.23 -16.16 -11.14
N ASP A 433 -2.95 -16.55 -11.19
CA ASP A 433 -2.33 -17.34 -10.13
C ASP A 433 -2.28 -16.57 -8.79
N PHE A 434 -2.01 -15.28 -8.83
CA PHE A 434 -2.07 -14.42 -7.65
C PHE A 434 -3.46 -14.36 -7.00
N TYR A 435 -4.55 -14.26 -7.79
CA TYR A 435 -5.92 -14.33 -7.24
C TYR A 435 -6.23 -15.67 -6.60
N ARG A 436 -5.58 -16.74 -7.02
CA ARG A 436 -5.65 -18.09 -6.43
C ARG A 436 -4.80 -18.25 -5.16
N GLY A 437 -4.07 -17.22 -4.76
CA GLY A 437 -3.21 -17.21 -3.58
C GLY A 437 -1.80 -17.74 -3.81
N ARG A 438 -1.36 -17.84 -5.08
CA ARG A 438 0.04 -18.15 -5.41
C ARG A 438 0.88 -16.87 -5.39
N GLU A 439 2.20 -17.04 -5.27
CA GLU A 439 3.12 -15.91 -5.40
C GLU A 439 3.15 -15.38 -6.84
N LEU A 440 3.37 -14.05 -6.98
CA LEU A 440 3.66 -13.43 -8.27
C LEU A 440 5.09 -13.76 -8.66
N ASP A 441 5.25 -14.63 -9.65
CA ASP A 441 6.54 -15.02 -10.22
C ASP A 441 6.36 -15.38 -11.69
N PHE A 442 7.40 -15.21 -12.51
CA PHE A 442 7.47 -15.64 -13.90
C PHE A 442 8.92 -15.78 -14.36
#